data_6d4070fb569f1e2a1f66c969dec22a66
#
_entry.id   6d4070fb569f1e2a1f66c969dec22a66
#
_cell.length_a   1.000
_cell.length_b   1.000
_cell.length_c   1.000
_cell.angle_alpha   90.00
_cell.angle_beta   90.00
_cell.angle_gamma   90.00
#
_symmetry.space_group_name_H-M   'P 1'
#
loop_
_entity.id
_entity.type
_entity.pdbx_description
1 polymer ?
#
loop_
_entity_poly.entity_id
_entity_poly.type
_entity_poly.pdbx_seq_one_letter_code
_entity_poly.pdbx_strand_id
1 'polypeptide(L)'
;MLITLHSDNSITLGRFQEPDFQIESDSEDVHFSAIPMFATSLGLCTFSVIAEYARRFEADTASIEVDIDWSYEEDPFRMGQISMEIRWPELPEERLQAVERAASHCTIHNTLEHPPEMTTRVTRGAGE
;
A
#
# COMPACT_ATOMS: atom_id res chain seq x y z
N MET A 1 9.37 -0.12 8.99
CA MET A 1 8.90 0.50 7.74
C MET A 1 8.84 2.00 7.91
N LEU A 2 9.30 2.75 6.94
CA LEU A 2 9.20 4.21 6.91
C LEU A 2 8.04 4.61 6.01
N ILE A 3 7.14 5.43 6.54
CA ILE A 3 6.00 5.97 5.82
C ILE A 3 6.24 7.47 5.69
N THR A 4 6.39 7.96 4.47
CA THR A 4 6.58 9.39 4.22
C THR A 4 5.33 9.97 3.59
N LEU A 5 4.72 10.93 4.24
CA LEU A 5 3.51 11.60 3.76
C LEU A 5 3.93 12.83 2.97
N HIS A 6 3.65 12.85 1.68
CA HIS A 6 4.03 13.97 0.79
C HIS A 6 2.93 15.00 0.71
N SER A 7 1.67 14.56 0.69
CA SER A 7 0.51 15.42 0.58
C SER A 7 -0.71 14.66 1.08
N ASP A 8 -1.88 15.27 0.94
CA ASP A 8 -3.15 14.63 1.36
C ASP A 8 -3.49 13.39 0.52
N ASN A 9 -2.78 13.15 -0.58
CA ASN A 9 -3.07 12.04 -1.48
C ASN A 9 -1.83 11.39 -2.07
N SER A 10 -0.69 11.46 -1.37
CA SER A 10 0.56 10.88 -1.87
C SER A 10 1.47 10.47 -0.72
N ILE A 11 1.92 9.21 -0.75
CA ILE A 11 2.84 8.67 0.25
C ILE A 11 3.94 7.85 -0.41
N THR A 12 5.04 7.67 0.30
CA THR A 12 6.10 6.72 -0.07
C THR A 12 6.34 5.78 1.10
N LEU A 13 6.45 4.49 0.80
CA LEU A 13 6.79 3.45 1.77
C LEU A 13 8.17 2.92 1.46
N GLY A 14 9.00 2.74 2.48
CA GLY A 14 10.32 2.17 2.34
C GLY A 14 10.78 1.50 3.62
N ARG A 15 12.03 1.02 3.63
CA ARG A 15 12.62 0.36 4.79
C ARG A 15 11.71 -0.73 5.37
N PHE A 16 11.18 -1.56 4.50
CA PHE A 16 10.18 -2.56 4.89
C PHE A 16 10.71 -3.60 5.88
N GLN A 17 12.03 -3.80 5.93
CA GLN A 17 12.65 -4.77 6.83
C GLN A 17 12.77 -4.28 8.27
N GLU A 18 12.64 -2.97 8.48
CA GLU A 18 12.70 -2.41 9.83
C GLU A 18 11.43 -2.75 10.60
N PRO A 19 11.53 -3.22 11.86
CA PRO A 19 10.36 -3.69 12.59
C PRO A 19 9.43 -2.58 13.07
N ASP A 20 9.96 -1.39 13.30
CA ASP A 20 9.18 -0.27 13.80
C ASP A 20 8.56 0.53 12.66
N PHE A 21 7.39 1.10 12.90
CA PHE A 21 6.77 2.01 11.96
C PHE A 21 7.22 3.44 12.30
N GLN A 22 7.85 4.08 11.32
CA GLN A 22 8.24 5.49 11.42
C GLN A 22 7.40 6.28 10.43
N ILE A 23 6.85 7.40 10.88
CA ILE A 23 6.01 8.24 10.04
C ILE A 23 6.65 9.61 9.95
N GLU A 24 6.93 10.06 8.75
CA GLU A 24 7.46 11.39 8.46
C GLU A 24 6.50 12.11 7.52
N SER A 25 6.47 13.43 7.62
CA SER A 25 5.62 14.23 6.76
C SER A 25 6.43 15.40 6.18
N ASP A 26 6.23 15.68 4.91
CA ASP A 26 6.85 16.82 4.24
C ASP A 26 6.21 18.15 4.67
N SER A 27 5.06 18.10 5.30
CA SER A 27 4.30 19.26 5.74
C SER A 27 3.64 19.01 7.08
N GLU A 28 3.55 20.08 7.92
CA GLU A 28 2.86 19.97 9.20
C GLU A 28 1.34 19.79 9.04
N ASP A 29 0.81 20.10 7.87
CA ASP A 29 -0.62 20.01 7.59
C ASP A 29 -1.10 18.64 7.14
N VAL A 30 -0.17 17.72 6.89
CA VAL A 30 -0.50 16.37 6.40
C VAL A 30 -0.34 15.38 7.53
N HIS A 31 -1.40 14.63 7.81
CA HIS A 31 -1.44 13.70 8.93
C HIS A 31 -1.72 12.26 8.48
N PHE A 32 -1.17 11.33 9.23
CA PHE A 32 -1.40 9.91 8.99
C PHE A 32 -2.78 9.54 9.56
N SER A 33 -3.77 9.53 8.69
CA SER A 33 -5.18 9.28 9.03
C SER A 33 -5.69 8.07 8.26
N ALA A 34 -7.01 7.86 8.25
CA ALA A 34 -7.61 6.64 7.72
C ALA A 34 -7.19 6.31 6.28
N ILE A 35 -7.21 7.28 5.38
CA ILE A 35 -6.91 7.00 3.97
C ILE A 35 -5.42 6.70 3.75
N PRO A 36 -4.47 7.48 4.30
CA PRO A 36 -3.07 7.07 4.24
C PRO A 36 -2.80 5.72 4.90
N MET A 37 -3.51 5.36 5.97
CA MET A 37 -3.39 4.02 6.57
C MET A 37 -3.84 2.94 5.58
N PHE A 38 -4.96 3.18 4.90
CA PHE A 38 -5.47 2.26 3.89
C PHE A 38 -4.45 2.08 2.76
N ALA A 39 -3.92 3.19 2.23
CA ALA A 39 -2.90 3.14 1.19
C ALA A 39 -1.64 2.41 1.67
N THR A 40 -1.24 2.63 2.92
CA THR A 40 -0.11 1.93 3.52
C THR A 40 -0.34 0.42 3.57
N SER A 41 -1.53 -0.01 3.94
CA SER A 41 -1.84 -1.44 4.00
C SER A 41 -1.78 -2.07 2.60
N LEU A 42 -2.26 -1.37 1.59
CA LEU A 42 -2.17 -1.84 0.20
C LEU A 42 -0.70 -1.99 -0.23
N GLY A 43 0.12 -0.97 0.05
CA GLY A 43 1.53 -1.00 -0.31
C GLY A 43 2.31 -2.07 0.42
N LEU A 44 2.06 -2.25 1.71
CA LEU A 44 2.72 -3.29 2.50
C LEU A 44 2.32 -4.69 2.02
N CYS A 45 1.05 -4.89 1.71
CA CYS A 45 0.56 -6.15 1.17
C CYS A 45 1.24 -6.47 -0.17
N THR A 46 1.36 -5.46 -1.02
CA THR A 46 2.04 -5.60 -2.31
C THR A 46 3.51 -5.95 -2.12
N PHE A 47 4.20 -5.24 -1.21
CA PHE A 47 5.60 -5.56 -0.90
C PHE A 47 5.76 -7.01 -0.44
N SER A 48 4.85 -7.51 0.40
CA SER A 48 4.93 -8.88 0.91
C SER A 48 4.89 -9.91 -0.22
N VAL A 49 4.06 -9.68 -1.23
CA VAL A 49 3.97 -10.56 -2.40
C VAL A 49 5.26 -10.49 -3.21
N ILE A 50 5.78 -9.29 -3.43
CA ILE A 50 7.01 -9.09 -4.18
C ILE A 50 8.20 -9.74 -3.47
N ALA A 51 8.28 -9.57 -2.15
CA ALA A 51 9.37 -10.15 -1.35
C ALA A 51 9.36 -11.67 -1.43
N GLU A 52 8.19 -12.28 -1.39
CA GLU A 52 8.06 -13.72 -1.54
C GLU A 52 8.51 -14.18 -2.94
N TYR A 53 8.11 -13.44 -3.97
CA TYR A 53 8.53 -13.72 -5.34
C TYR A 53 10.04 -13.57 -5.50
N ALA A 54 10.63 -12.55 -4.86
CA ALA A 54 12.07 -12.27 -4.97
C ALA A 54 12.96 -13.40 -4.45
N ARG A 55 12.45 -14.24 -3.56
CA ARG A 55 13.20 -15.39 -3.07
C ARG A 55 13.63 -16.34 -4.19
N ARG A 56 12.89 -16.33 -5.30
CA ARG A 56 13.16 -17.23 -6.42
C ARG A 56 14.42 -16.87 -7.21
N PHE A 57 14.89 -15.62 -7.08
CA PHE A 57 16.07 -15.17 -7.84
C PHE A 57 17.04 -14.35 -6.99
N GLU A 58 16.89 -14.42 -5.67
CA GLU A 58 17.86 -13.89 -4.71
C GLU A 58 18.16 -12.39 -4.85
N ALA A 59 17.21 -11.60 -5.33
CA ALA A 59 17.39 -10.16 -5.42
C ALA A 59 17.22 -9.51 -4.06
N ASP A 60 18.04 -8.48 -3.79
CA ASP A 60 17.94 -7.70 -2.56
C ASP A 60 16.70 -6.84 -2.59
N THR A 61 15.86 -6.95 -1.58
CA THR A 61 14.62 -6.19 -1.46
C THR A 61 14.74 -4.98 -0.52
N ALA A 62 15.92 -4.76 0.07
CA ALA A 62 16.09 -3.70 1.07
C ALA A 62 15.90 -2.30 0.50
N SER A 63 16.16 -2.12 -0.79
CA SER A 63 16.06 -0.81 -1.46
C SER A 63 14.69 -0.54 -2.08
N ILE A 64 13.76 -1.48 -1.98
CA ILE A 64 12.43 -1.28 -2.57
C ILE A 64 11.71 -0.13 -1.88
N GLU A 65 11.17 0.76 -2.70
CA GLU A 65 10.26 1.81 -2.24
C GLU A 65 8.99 1.74 -3.08
N VAL A 66 7.88 2.07 -2.45
CA VAL A 66 6.57 2.06 -3.10
C VAL A 66 5.95 3.44 -2.95
N ASP A 67 5.71 4.10 -4.07
CA ASP A 67 4.99 5.37 -4.10
C ASP A 67 3.53 5.10 -4.39
N ILE A 68 2.65 5.69 -3.61
CA ILE A 68 1.21 5.52 -3.79
C ILE A 68 0.56 6.88 -3.85
N ASP A 69 -0.17 7.13 -4.93
CA ASP A 69 -0.95 8.34 -5.15
C ASP A 69 -2.40 7.95 -5.40
N TRP A 70 -3.32 8.82 -5.02
CA TRP A 70 -4.73 8.55 -5.24
C TRP A 70 -5.50 9.83 -5.51
N SER A 71 -6.67 9.67 -6.10
CA SER A 71 -7.61 10.76 -6.30
C SER A 71 -9.01 10.30 -5.92
N TYR A 72 -9.89 11.27 -5.70
CA TYR A 72 -11.25 11.00 -5.22
C TYR A 72 -12.27 11.22 -6.32
N GLU A 73 -13.37 10.49 -6.21
CA GLU A 73 -14.57 10.67 -7.02
C GLU A 73 -15.77 10.82 -6.09
N GLU A 74 -16.83 11.43 -6.63
CA GLU A 74 -18.05 11.67 -5.88
C GLU A 74 -19.17 10.74 -6.35
N ASP A 75 -20.25 10.71 -5.56
CA ASP A 75 -21.49 9.98 -5.82
C ASP A 75 -21.32 8.46 -5.92
N PRO A 76 -20.88 7.77 -4.87
CA PRO A 76 -20.52 8.27 -3.56
C PRO A 76 -19.06 8.74 -3.49
N PHE A 77 -18.72 9.53 -2.49
CA PHE A 77 -17.35 9.97 -2.29
C PHE A 77 -16.46 8.78 -1.96
N ARG A 78 -15.43 8.60 -2.74
CA ARG A 78 -14.54 7.44 -2.63
C ARG A 78 -13.21 7.73 -3.31
N MET A 79 -12.22 6.89 -3.02
CA MET A 79 -11.01 6.88 -3.83
C MET A 79 -11.39 6.30 -5.20
N GLY A 80 -11.29 7.11 -6.23
CA GLY A 80 -11.66 6.70 -7.58
C GLY A 80 -10.51 6.18 -8.40
N GLN A 81 -9.28 6.51 -8.01
CA GLN A 81 -8.07 6.06 -8.69
C GLN A 81 -6.95 5.92 -7.68
N ILE A 82 -6.24 4.81 -7.75
CA ILE A 82 -5.06 4.55 -6.92
C ILE A 82 -3.94 4.10 -7.85
N SER A 83 -2.79 4.76 -7.77
CA SER A 83 -1.60 4.40 -8.54
C SER A 83 -0.49 3.98 -7.61
N MET A 84 0.19 2.90 -7.93
CA MET A 84 1.39 2.48 -7.23
C MET A 84 2.55 2.41 -8.20
N GLU A 85 3.68 2.94 -7.79
CA GLU A 85 4.94 2.74 -8.50
C GLU A 85 5.91 2.06 -7.54
N ILE A 86 6.41 0.92 -7.96
CA ILE A 86 7.38 0.15 -7.18
C ILE A 86 8.75 0.42 -7.77
N ARG A 87 9.64 1.02 -6.97
CA ARG A 87 11.01 1.29 -7.37
C ARG A 87 11.92 0.26 -6.74
N TRP A 88 12.56 -0.50 -7.58
CA TRP A 88 13.40 -1.62 -7.17
C TRP A 88 14.69 -1.62 -8.00
N PRO A 89 15.72 -0.86 -7.59
CA PRO A 89 16.95 -0.72 -8.39
C PRO A 89 17.67 -2.02 -8.71
N GLU A 90 17.61 -3.01 -7.82
CA GLU A 90 18.31 -4.28 -8.01
C GLU A 90 17.52 -5.30 -8.84
N LEU A 91 16.33 -4.93 -9.31
CA LEU A 91 15.50 -5.86 -10.08
C LEU A 91 16.12 -6.13 -11.45
N PRO A 92 16.37 -7.40 -11.81
CA PRO A 92 16.80 -7.70 -13.17
C PRO A 92 15.70 -7.32 -14.17
N GLU A 93 16.12 -6.70 -15.28
CA GLU A 93 15.18 -6.20 -16.29
C GLU A 93 14.24 -7.29 -16.81
N GLU A 94 14.75 -8.50 -17.01
CA GLU A 94 13.96 -9.62 -17.51
C GLU A 94 12.87 -10.10 -16.54
N ARG A 95 12.91 -9.64 -15.28
CA ARG A 95 11.91 -9.97 -14.26
C ARG A 95 10.82 -8.93 -14.10
N LEU A 96 10.95 -7.80 -14.76
CA LEU A 96 10.08 -6.65 -14.54
C LEU A 96 8.60 -6.97 -14.75
N GLN A 97 8.27 -7.61 -15.88
CA GLN A 97 6.87 -7.94 -16.18
C GLN A 97 6.30 -8.98 -15.21
N ALA A 98 7.12 -9.95 -14.81
CA ALA A 98 6.69 -10.97 -13.86
C ALA A 98 6.41 -10.37 -12.49
N VAL A 99 7.23 -9.40 -12.06
CA VAL A 99 7.00 -8.70 -10.79
C VAL A 99 5.73 -7.85 -10.85
N GLU A 100 5.49 -7.17 -11.97
CA GLU A 100 4.24 -6.41 -12.13
C GLU A 100 3.01 -7.31 -12.00
N ARG A 101 3.05 -8.48 -12.64
CA ARG A 101 1.95 -9.44 -12.50
C ARG A 101 1.80 -9.94 -11.07
N ALA A 102 2.92 -10.28 -10.42
CA ALA A 102 2.89 -10.75 -9.04
C ALA A 102 2.32 -9.69 -8.10
N ALA A 103 2.70 -8.43 -8.30
CA ALA A 103 2.25 -7.32 -7.45
C ALA A 103 0.73 -7.17 -7.45
N SER A 104 0.06 -7.51 -8.56
CA SER A 104 -1.40 -7.38 -8.64
C SER A 104 -2.16 -8.51 -7.93
N HIS A 105 -1.47 -9.46 -7.33
CA HIS A 105 -2.08 -10.62 -6.66
C HIS A 105 -2.04 -10.53 -5.14
N CYS A 106 -1.89 -9.34 -4.57
CA CYS A 106 -1.97 -9.23 -3.11
C CYS A 106 -3.43 -9.27 -2.65
N THR A 107 -3.65 -9.70 -1.41
CA THR A 107 -4.99 -9.89 -0.86
C THR A 107 -5.80 -8.59 -0.86
N ILE A 108 -5.17 -7.47 -0.51
CA ILE A 108 -5.85 -6.16 -0.48
C ILE A 108 -6.27 -5.76 -1.90
N HIS A 109 -5.37 -5.93 -2.88
CA HIS A 109 -5.66 -5.62 -4.27
C HIS A 109 -6.84 -6.45 -4.78
N ASN A 110 -6.82 -7.76 -4.51
CA ASN A 110 -7.92 -8.65 -4.87
C ASN A 110 -9.25 -8.22 -4.23
N THR A 111 -9.18 -7.80 -2.96
CA THR A 111 -10.36 -7.33 -2.24
C THR A 111 -10.96 -6.09 -2.89
N LEU A 112 -10.12 -5.17 -3.36
CA LEU A 112 -10.59 -3.96 -4.03
C LEU A 112 -11.22 -4.26 -5.39
N GLU A 113 -10.66 -5.21 -6.14
CA GLU A 113 -11.20 -5.58 -7.45
C GLU A 113 -12.43 -6.49 -7.34
N HIS A 114 -12.56 -7.22 -6.25
CA HIS A 114 -13.68 -8.13 -5.99
C HIS A 114 -14.24 -7.79 -4.61
N PRO A 115 -14.97 -6.67 -4.50
CA PRO A 115 -15.35 -6.15 -3.19
C PRO A 115 -16.17 -7.15 -2.38
N PRO A 116 -15.91 -7.24 -1.07
CA PRO A 116 -16.67 -8.12 -0.21
C PRO A 116 -18.08 -7.58 0.04
N GLU A 117 -18.97 -8.48 0.40
CA GLU A 117 -20.25 -8.06 0.95
C GLU A 117 -19.98 -7.44 2.33
N MET A 118 -20.53 -6.26 2.57
CA MET A 118 -20.29 -5.54 3.82
C MET A 118 -21.58 -5.32 4.56
N THR A 119 -21.59 -5.65 5.84
CA THR A 119 -22.73 -5.40 6.71
C THR A 119 -22.27 -4.57 7.90
N THR A 120 -23.11 -3.64 8.32
CA THR A 120 -22.84 -2.79 9.47
C THR A 120 -24.05 -2.80 10.40
N ARG A 121 -23.78 -2.99 11.67
CA ARG A 121 -24.82 -3.03 12.69
C ARG A 121 -24.39 -2.15 13.86
N VAL A 122 -25.34 -1.41 14.42
CA VAL A 122 -25.10 -0.60 15.60
C VAL A 122 -25.84 -1.23 16.76
N THR A 123 -25.17 -1.40 17.88
CA THR A 123 -25.77 -1.87 19.12
C THR A 123 -25.44 -0.85 20.22
N ARG A 124 -26.18 -0.93 21.32
CA ARG A 124 -25.86 -0.09 22.48
C ARG A 124 -24.83 -0.73 23.42
N GLY A 125 -24.34 -1.92 23.05
CA GLY A 125 -23.29 -2.59 23.78
C GLY A 125 -23.80 -3.79 24.59
N ALA A 126 -22.87 -4.44 25.29
CA ALA A 126 -23.19 -5.61 26.10
C ALA A 126 -24.13 -5.23 27.27
N GLY A 127 -25.12 -6.07 27.56
CA GLY A 127 -26.07 -5.86 28.66
C GLY A 127 -27.38 -5.23 28.24
N GLU A 128 -27.58 -5.01 26.97
CA GLU A 128 -28.84 -4.53 26.42
C GLU A 128 -29.87 -5.62 26.26
#